data_291bc21449873f86f2e89a436554ac13
#
_entry.id   291bc21449873f86f2e89a436554ac13
#
_cell.length_a   1.000
_cell.length_b   1.000
_cell.length_c   1.000
_cell.angle_alpha   90.00
_cell.angle_beta   90.00
_cell.angle_gamma   90.00
#
_symmetry.space_group_name_H-M   'P 1'
#
loop_
_entity.id
_entity.type
_entity.pdbx_description
1 polymer ?
#
loop_
_entity_poly.entity_id
_entity_poly.type
_entity_poly.pdbx_seq_one_letter_code
_entity_poly.pdbx_strand_id
1 'polypeptide(L)'
;IGADGYGYAATNDGNHLFRFSTGKTPVLMDLGNLVDVAGNGQVSVHSQCSSWGGDMVAGTDGLLYLITHRKYVFSIDPSSRMTTYMGVIKGLPESFNVNGAAVDQEGRVLMSCSFGNQLYYHLDLETLTAQPAYKEDTKRINASDLASGNLATRPAINKGQYVVARSPFALENQKIAMFPNPVTEHRFQLNFEETGTGIHTIQVLDLSGKIMFNKTVNVSGPGQYEGVELKQTITKGLYLVKVLNQDEKTVYTSKFIVQ
;
A
#
# COMPACT_ATOMS: atom_id res chain seq x y z
N ILE A 1 12.28 -2.70 -1.43
CA ILE A 1 11.71 -3.59 -2.45
C ILE A 1 10.62 -4.40 -1.77
N GLY A 2 9.42 -4.45 -2.35
CA GLY A 2 8.29 -5.23 -1.86
C GLY A 2 8.46 -6.75 -2.10
N ALA A 3 7.60 -7.54 -1.46
CA ALA A 3 7.57 -9.01 -1.63
C ALA A 3 7.24 -9.43 -3.08
N ASP A 4 6.63 -8.54 -3.85
CA ASP A 4 6.32 -8.69 -5.28
C ASP A 4 7.50 -8.33 -6.21
N GLY A 5 8.65 -7.91 -5.65
CA GLY A 5 9.84 -7.53 -6.39
C GLY A 5 9.85 -6.11 -6.95
N TYR A 6 8.80 -5.32 -6.73
CA TYR A 6 8.76 -3.91 -7.10
C TYR A 6 9.32 -3.00 -6.01
N GLY A 7 9.87 -1.85 -6.41
CA GLY A 7 10.18 -0.77 -5.50
C GLY A 7 8.95 0.07 -5.20
N TYR A 8 8.89 0.63 -3.99
CA TYR A 8 7.82 1.51 -3.56
C TYR A 8 8.38 2.81 -2.97
N ALA A 9 7.67 3.90 -3.20
CA ALA A 9 7.93 5.19 -2.58
C ALA A 9 6.60 5.90 -2.29
N ALA A 10 6.55 6.69 -1.24
CA ALA A 10 5.38 7.48 -0.89
C ALA A 10 5.78 8.93 -0.67
N THR A 11 4.86 9.85 -0.97
CA THR A 11 5.03 11.25 -0.57
C THR A 11 4.76 11.41 0.92
N ASN A 12 5.42 12.41 1.56
CA ASN A 12 5.28 12.66 3.00
C ASN A 12 3.85 13.01 3.43
N ASP A 13 3.03 13.49 2.52
CA ASP A 13 1.63 13.83 2.75
C ASP A 13 0.67 12.67 2.45
N GLY A 14 1.21 11.51 2.03
CA GLY A 14 0.43 10.32 1.71
C GLY A 14 -0.41 10.43 0.43
N ASN A 15 -0.26 11.51 -0.36
CA ASN A 15 -1.09 11.75 -1.53
C ASN A 15 -0.67 10.91 -2.74
N HIS A 16 0.53 10.37 -2.74
CA HIS A 16 1.01 9.49 -3.80
C HIS A 16 1.77 8.30 -3.24
N LEU A 17 1.37 7.11 -3.63
CA LEU A 17 2.15 5.88 -3.51
C LEU A 17 2.64 5.53 -4.91
N PHE A 18 3.93 5.47 -5.09
CA PHE A 18 4.56 5.06 -6.35
C PHE A 18 5.03 3.61 -6.27
N ARG A 19 4.88 2.90 -7.38
CA ARG A 19 5.50 1.59 -7.62
C ARG A 19 6.44 1.70 -8.81
N PHE A 20 7.60 1.09 -8.74
CA PHE A 20 8.54 1.08 -9.86
C PHE A 20 9.20 -0.30 -10.02
N SER A 21 9.46 -0.65 -11.27
CA SER A 21 10.19 -1.88 -11.58
C SER A 21 11.67 -1.74 -11.27
N THR A 22 12.31 -2.85 -10.87
CA THR A 22 13.73 -2.88 -10.44
C THR A 22 14.70 -3.28 -11.56
N GLY A 23 14.24 -3.33 -12.82
CA GLY A 23 15.06 -3.68 -13.98
C GLY A 23 15.96 -2.55 -14.47
N LYS A 24 16.72 -2.79 -15.56
CA LYS A 24 17.64 -1.81 -16.16
C LYS A 24 16.94 -0.55 -16.66
N THR A 25 15.68 -0.65 -17.03
CA THR A 25 14.84 0.50 -17.43
C THR A 25 13.62 0.52 -16.52
N PRO A 26 13.69 1.20 -15.36
CA PRO A 26 12.60 1.20 -14.41
C PRO A 26 11.39 1.93 -14.99
N VAL A 27 10.21 1.33 -14.80
CA VAL A 27 8.92 1.94 -15.11
C VAL A 27 8.31 2.41 -13.81
N LEU A 28 8.04 3.72 -13.71
CA LEU A 28 7.38 4.33 -12.57
C LEU A 28 5.87 4.36 -12.81
N MET A 29 5.11 3.97 -11.81
CA MET A 29 3.65 4.03 -11.78
C MET A 29 3.20 4.76 -10.51
N ASP A 30 2.37 5.77 -10.66
CA ASP A 30 1.67 6.40 -9.54
C ASP A 30 0.39 5.60 -9.26
N LEU A 31 0.33 5.00 -8.08
CA LEU A 31 -0.84 4.24 -7.64
C LEU A 31 -1.92 5.15 -7.03
N GLY A 32 -1.61 6.42 -6.77
CA GLY A 32 -2.49 7.42 -6.19
C GLY A 32 -2.41 7.49 -4.66
N ASN A 33 -3.41 8.13 -4.05
CA ASN A 33 -3.43 8.44 -2.62
C ASN A 33 -3.48 7.18 -1.76
N LEU A 34 -2.76 7.21 -0.64
CA LEU A 34 -3.01 6.32 0.48
C LEU A 34 -4.40 6.58 1.05
N VAL A 35 -5.03 5.57 1.64
CA VAL A 35 -6.40 5.65 2.15
C VAL A 35 -6.43 5.17 3.59
N ASP A 36 -6.66 6.07 4.52
CA ASP A 36 -6.82 5.71 5.93
C ASP A 36 -8.03 4.79 6.15
N VAL A 37 -7.83 3.68 6.86
CA VAL A 37 -8.97 2.86 7.30
C VAL A 37 -9.77 3.58 8.38
N ALA A 38 -11.08 3.35 8.45
CA ALA A 38 -11.95 3.98 9.46
C ALA A 38 -11.48 3.73 10.91
N GLY A 39 -10.79 2.59 11.15
CA GLY A 39 -10.23 2.23 12.45
C GLY A 39 -9.08 3.11 12.94
N ASN A 40 -8.47 3.94 12.08
CA ASN A 40 -7.40 4.85 12.47
C ASN A 40 -7.88 6.01 13.38
N GLY A 41 -9.18 6.25 13.45
CA GLY A 41 -9.76 7.33 14.25
C GLY A 41 -9.28 8.70 13.76
N GLN A 42 -8.59 9.42 14.66
CA GLN A 42 -8.03 10.74 14.34
C GLN A 42 -6.58 10.70 13.83
N VAL A 43 -5.96 9.52 13.81
CA VAL A 43 -4.58 9.35 13.33
C VAL A 43 -4.62 9.09 11.83
N SER A 44 -4.01 9.98 11.05
CA SER A 44 -4.03 9.93 9.60
C SER A 44 -2.62 9.86 9.02
N VAL A 45 -2.44 9.07 7.97
CA VAL A 45 -1.22 9.06 7.17
C VAL A 45 -0.98 10.40 6.46
N HIS A 46 -2.03 11.19 6.28
CA HIS A 46 -1.97 12.52 5.66
C HIS A 46 -1.65 13.65 6.65
N SER A 47 -1.63 13.36 7.95
CA SER A 47 -1.39 14.37 8.98
C SER A 47 0.10 14.56 9.24
N GLN A 48 0.60 15.79 9.14
CA GLN A 48 1.98 16.13 9.49
C GLN A 48 2.30 15.85 10.98
N CYS A 49 1.29 15.75 11.83
CA CYS A 49 1.49 15.45 13.25
C CYS A 49 1.79 13.97 13.51
N SER A 50 1.37 13.06 12.63
CA SER A 50 1.58 11.61 12.77
C SER A 50 2.47 11.01 11.68
N SER A 51 2.43 11.54 10.46
CA SER A 51 3.03 10.92 9.29
C SER A 51 3.88 11.89 8.47
N TRP A 52 4.91 12.46 9.07
CA TRP A 52 5.83 13.32 8.33
C TRP A 52 7.24 12.78 8.42
N GLY A 53 7.87 12.55 7.26
CA GLY A 53 9.21 11.97 7.20
C GLY A 53 9.25 10.52 7.70
N GLY A 54 10.45 10.04 7.97
CA GLY A 54 10.68 8.65 8.33
C GLY A 54 11.07 7.81 7.13
N ASP A 55 10.80 6.51 7.19
CA ASP A 55 11.20 5.57 6.16
C ASP A 55 10.21 4.41 6.03
N MET A 56 10.34 3.60 4.99
CA MET A 56 9.40 2.53 4.68
C MET A 56 10.13 1.22 4.39
N VAL A 57 9.73 0.16 5.05
CA VAL A 57 10.22 -1.20 4.80
C VAL A 57 9.08 -2.11 4.32
N ALA A 58 9.44 -3.17 3.59
CA ALA A 58 8.46 -4.16 3.14
C ALA A 58 8.51 -5.42 4.00
N GLY A 59 7.34 -6.02 4.24
CA GLY A 59 7.19 -7.26 4.99
C GLY A 59 7.03 -8.49 4.11
N THR A 60 7.32 -9.65 4.69
CA THR A 60 7.08 -10.97 4.06
C THR A 60 5.59 -11.27 3.85
N ASP A 61 4.71 -10.52 4.52
CA ASP A 61 3.25 -10.59 4.40
C ASP A 61 2.69 -9.78 3.21
N GLY A 62 3.58 -9.13 2.44
CA GLY A 62 3.21 -8.31 1.29
C GLY A 62 2.78 -6.88 1.63
N LEU A 63 2.80 -6.49 2.91
CA LEU A 63 2.52 -5.14 3.34
C LEU A 63 3.79 -4.28 3.32
N LEU A 64 3.60 -2.97 3.21
CA LEU A 64 4.63 -1.97 3.45
C LEU A 64 4.41 -1.38 4.85
N TYR A 65 5.49 -1.13 5.56
CA TYR A 65 5.47 -0.55 6.91
C TYR A 65 6.12 0.82 6.86
N LEU A 66 5.30 1.86 6.93
CA LEU A 66 5.77 3.24 7.06
C LEU A 66 6.05 3.53 8.53
N ILE A 67 7.31 3.83 8.82
CA ILE A 67 7.80 4.16 10.17
C ILE A 67 8.12 5.65 10.17
N THR A 68 7.26 6.45 10.76
CA THR A 68 7.35 7.91 10.62
C THR A 68 8.40 8.52 11.55
N HIS A 69 8.87 9.69 11.17
CA HIS A 69 9.81 10.50 11.99
C HIS A 69 9.34 10.66 13.45
N ARG A 70 8.03 10.75 13.66
CA ARG A 70 7.40 10.90 14.98
C ARG A 70 7.06 9.59 15.68
N LYS A 71 7.63 8.46 15.22
CA LYS A 71 7.49 7.13 15.84
C LYS A 71 6.12 6.49 15.65
N TYR A 72 5.26 7.01 14.77
CA TYR A 72 4.04 6.32 14.37
C TYR A 72 4.36 5.22 13.36
N VAL A 73 3.64 4.12 13.43
CA VAL A 73 3.77 3.02 12.47
C VAL A 73 2.44 2.81 11.75
N PHE A 74 2.51 2.77 10.43
CA PHE A 74 1.38 2.42 9.59
C PHE A 74 1.73 1.19 8.75
N SER A 75 0.79 0.27 8.59
CA SER A 75 0.86 -0.76 7.55
C SER A 75 0.06 -0.31 6.33
N ILE A 76 0.61 -0.52 5.16
CA ILE A 76 0.04 -0.13 3.87
C ILE A 76 -0.11 -1.39 3.02
N ASP A 77 -1.29 -1.68 2.56
CA ASP A 77 -1.51 -2.67 1.51
C ASP A 77 -1.28 -1.98 0.15
N PRO A 78 -0.23 -2.30 -0.59
CA PRO A 78 0.10 -1.60 -1.83
C PRO A 78 -0.93 -1.83 -2.94
N SER A 79 -1.73 -2.89 -2.87
CA SER A 79 -2.74 -3.21 -3.87
C SER A 79 -4.00 -2.35 -3.72
N SER A 80 -4.46 -2.15 -2.50
CA SER A 80 -5.63 -1.35 -2.17
C SER A 80 -5.30 0.06 -1.71
N ARG A 81 -4.04 0.31 -1.34
CA ARG A 81 -3.53 1.55 -0.70
C ARG A 81 -4.16 1.82 0.67
N MET A 82 -4.86 0.83 1.21
CA MET A 82 -5.43 0.92 2.55
C MET A 82 -4.31 1.01 3.58
N THR A 83 -4.39 2.03 4.42
CA THR A 83 -3.37 2.37 5.41
C THR A 83 -3.95 2.25 6.79
N THR A 84 -3.37 1.33 7.57
CA THR A 84 -3.81 1.05 8.94
C THR A 84 -2.80 1.57 9.93
N TYR A 85 -3.23 2.43 10.84
CA TYR A 85 -2.43 2.85 11.97
C TYR A 85 -2.24 1.67 12.94
N MET A 86 -0.99 1.32 13.20
CA MET A 86 -0.62 0.21 14.09
C MET A 86 -0.35 0.67 15.51
N GLY A 87 0.14 1.90 15.70
CA GLY A 87 0.49 2.43 17.01
C GLY A 87 1.74 3.30 17.00
N VAL A 88 2.20 3.67 18.20
CA VAL A 88 3.44 4.43 18.42
C VAL A 88 4.51 3.49 18.95
N ILE A 89 5.74 3.65 18.48
CA ILE A 89 6.90 2.86 18.91
C ILE A 89 7.23 3.21 20.37
N LYS A 90 7.38 2.18 21.18
CA LYS A 90 7.82 2.25 22.58
C LYS A 90 9.29 1.89 22.70
N GLY A 91 9.94 2.35 23.78
CA GLY A 91 11.35 1.99 24.07
C GLY A 91 12.40 2.83 23.36
N LEU A 92 12.01 3.81 22.53
CA LEU A 92 12.93 4.79 21.97
C LEU A 92 13.14 5.97 22.92
N PRO A 93 14.35 6.54 22.99
CA PRO A 93 14.59 7.81 23.68
C PRO A 93 13.65 8.90 23.15
N GLU A 94 13.30 9.88 23.99
CA GLU A 94 12.43 10.99 23.59
C GLU A 94 13.01 11.75 22.40
N SER A 95 14.31 12.01 22.42
CA SER A 95 15.06 12.70 21.36
C SER A 95 15.30 11.88 20.10
N PHE A 96 14.94 10.60 20.07
CA PHE A 96 15.12 9.77 18.90
C PHE A 96 14.03 10.06 17.86
N ASN A 97 14.42 10.51 16.69
CA ASN A 97 13.56 10.67 15.54
C ASN A 97 13.93 9.62 14.49
N VAL A 98 12.96 8.91 13.98
CA VAL A 98 13.23 7.93 12.93
C VAL A 98 13.49 8.65 11.61
N ASN A 99 14.69 8.47 11.06
CA ASN A 99 15.08 9.02 9.78
C ASN A 99 15.29 7.92 8.72
N GLY A 100 15.89 6.81 9.10
CA GLY A 100 16.08 5.66 8.21
C GLY A 100 15.59 4.37 8.85
N ALA A 101 15.07 3.48 8.03
CA ALA A 101 14.71 2.12 8.39
C ALA A 101 15.16 1.13 7.32
N ALA A 102 15.73 0.01 7.73
CA ALA A 102 16.10 -1.08 6.85
C ALA A 102 15.80 -2.42 7.52
N VAL A 103 15.85 -3.49 6.76
CA VAL A 103 15.68 -4.83 7.29
C VAL A 103 17.02 -5.57 7.27
N ASP A 104 17.43 -6.11 8.41
CA ASP A 104 18.68 -6.86 8.53
C ASP A 104 18.55 -8.27 7.92
N GLN A 105 19.63 -9.06 8.00
CA GLN A 105 19.66 -10.42 7.44
C GLN A 105 18.76 -11.41 8.19
N GLU A 106 18.44 -11.11 9.44
CA GLU A 106 17.52 -11.88 10.28
C GLU A 106 16.04 -11.47 10.10
N GLY A 107 15.76 -10.49 9.22
CA GLY A 107 14.40 -10.00 8.95
C GLY A 107 13.88 -9.03 10.01
N ARG A 108 14.75 -8.47 10.86
CA ARG A 108 14.37 -7.48 11.87
C ARG A 108 14.48 -6.07 11.31
N VAL A 109 13.58 -5.20 11.68
CA VAL A 109 13.62 -3.80 11.26
C VAL A 109 14.66 -3.05 12.09
N LEU A 110 15.64 -2.45 11.44
CA LEU A 110 16.67 -1.60 12.02
C LEU A 110 16.32 -0.13 11.76
N MET A 111 16.32 0.70 12.80
CA MET A 111 16.02 2.12 12.69
C MET A 111 17.25 2.96 13.05
N SER A 112 17.41 4.09 12.34
CA SER A 112 18.46 5.09 12.59
C SER A 112 17.88 6.46 12.88
N CYS A 113 18.70 7.27 13.56
CA CYS A 113 18.46 8.69 13.81
C CYS A 113 19.63 9.51 13.27
N SER A 114 19.34 10.60 12.55
CA SER A 114 20.37 11.48 11.99
C SER A 114 20.98 12.46 13.00
N PHE A 115 20.42 12.55 14.21
CA PHE A 115 20.83 13.52 15.23
C PHE A 115 21.31 12.86 16.52
N GLY A 116 22.16 13.57 17.24
CA GLY A 116 22.43 13.29 18.65
C GLY A 116 23.29 12.07 18.93
N ASN A 117 24.01 11.54 17.94
CA ASN A 117 24.86 10.37 18.12
C ASN A 117 24.13 9.19 18.81
N GLN A 118 22.89 8.96 18.39
CA GLN A 118 22.01 7.92 18.92
C GLN A 118 22.45 6.51 18.50
N LEU A 119 22.10 5.51 19.30
CA LEU A 119 22.23 4.12 18.91
C LEU A 119 21.23 3.78 17.81
N TYR A 120 21.47 2.70 17.09
CA TYR A 120 20.46 2.08 16.25
C TYR A 120 19.58 1.19 17.10
N TYR A 121 18.31 1.07 16.70
CA TYR A 121 17.31 0.26 17.39
C TYR A 121 16.66 -0.75 16.46
N HIS A 122 16.48 -1.96 16.95
CA HIS A 122 15.57 -2.90 16.31
C HIS A 122 14.14 -2.64 16.74
N LEU A 123 13.21 -2.69 15.79
CA LEU A 123 11.78 -2.57 16.02
C LEU A 123 11.12 -3.95 15.84
N ASP A 124 10.40 -4.37 16.83
CA ASP A 124 9.45 -5.46 16.72
C ASP A 124 8.12 -4.90 16.19
N LEU A 125 7.74 -5.33 14.97
CA LEU A 125 6.53 -4.83 14.30
C LEU A 125 5.23 -5.37 14.91
N GLU A 126 5.28 -6.41 15.75
CA GLU A 126 4.10 -6.95 16.42
C GLU A 126 3.77 -6.18 17.69
N THR A 127 4.77 -5.97 18.52
CA THR A 127 4.62 -5.30 19.82
C THR A 127 4.83 -3.80 19.75
N LEU A 128 5.39 -3.30 18.65
CA LEU A 128 5.88 -1.94 18.44
C LEU A 128 6.87 -1.50 19.53
N THR A 129 7.73 -2.42 19.94
CA THR A 129 8.75 -2.16 20.95
C THR A 129 10.12 -2.09 20.28
N ALA A 130 10.85 -1.05 20.58
CA ALA A 130 12.24 -0.86 20.13
C ALA A 130 13.23 -1.25 21.20
N GLN A 131 14.33 -1.89 20.78
CA GLN A 131 15.47 -2.22 21.64
C GLN A 131 16.77 -1.82 20.96
N PRO A 132 17.84 -1.43 21.71
CA PRO A 132 19.12 -1.13 21.12
C PRO A 132 19.63 -2.31 20.26
N ALA A 133 20.03 -2.00 19.02
CA ALA A 133 20.53 -2.99 18.09
C ALA A 133 21.97 -3.44 18.40
N TYR A 134 22.73 -2.57 19.06
CA TYR A 134 24.12 -2.79 19.38
C TYR A 134 24.41 -2.40 20.83
N LYS A 135 25.57 -2.86 21.33
CA LYS A 135 26.05 -2.48 22.66
C LYS A 135 26.44 -0.99 22.70
N GLU A 136 26.39 -0.38 23.86
CA GLU A 136 26.62 1.06 24.04
C GLU A 136 28.02 1.53 23.61
N ASP A 137 29.03 0.67 23.63
CA ASP A 137 30.41 0.97 23.23
C ASP A 137 30.64 0.89 21.72
N THR A 138 29.62 0.52 20.94
CA THR A 138 29.73 0.41 19.48
C THR A 138 29.88 1.81 18.87
N LYS A 139 30.78 1.93 17.87
CA LYS A 139 30.93 3.17 17.10
C LYS A 139 29.60 3.56 16.47
N ARG A 140 29.16 4.78 16.76
CA ARG A 140 27.87 5.33 16.27
C ARG A 140 28.09 6.03 14.94
N ILE A 141 27.17 5.83 14.03
CA ILE A 141 27.14 6.50 12.75
C ILE A 141 25.76 7.11 12.60
N ASN A 142 25.69 8.44 12.44
CA ASN A 142 24.44 9.10 12.14
C ASN A 142 24.07 8.82 10.70
N ALA A 143 22.93 8.17 10.50
CA ALA A 143 22.37 7.90 9.17
C ALA A 143 21.00 8.55 9.06
N SER A 144 20.83 9.35 8.01
CA SER A 144 19.55 9.99 7.67
C SER A 144 18.66 9.12 6.81
N ASP A 145 19.20 8.01 6.31
CA ASP A 145 18.51 7.06 5.46
C ASP A 145 19.20 5.69 5.57
N LEU A 146 18.42 4.63 5.42
CA LEU A 146 18.90 3.24 5.37
C LEU A 146 18.19 2.52 4.23
N ALA A 147 18.85 1.55 3.64
CA ALA A 147 18.28 0.75 2.58
C ALA A 147 18.68 -0.72 2.71
N SER A 148 17.78 -1.62 2.37
CA SER A 148 18.05 -3.05 2.26
C SER A 148 17.16 -3.70 1.19
N GLY A 149 17.58 -4.87 0.71
CA GLY A 149 16.76 -5.72 -0.15
C GLY A 149 16.01 -6.82 0.62
N ASN A 150 16.11 -6.82 1.97
CA ASN A 150 15.48 -7.84 2.80
C ASN A 150 14.03 -7.46 3.13
N LEU A 151 13.22 -8.48 3.44
CA LEU A 151 11.85 -8.31 3.88
C LEU A 151 11.75 -8.50 5.40
N ALA A 152 10.99 -7.62 6.06
CA ALA A 152 10.74 -7.74 7.49
C ALA A 152 9.93 -9.02 7.77
N THR A 153 10.45 -9.84 8.67
CA THR A 153 9.72 -10.99 9.17
C THR A 153 8.76 -10.52 10.24
N ARG A 154 7.48 -10.80 10.03
CA ARG A 154 6.46 -10.70 11.07
C ARG A 154 6.08 -12.13 11.42
N PRO A 155 6.13 -12.54 12.70
CA PRO A 155 5.62 -13.85 13.09
C PRO A 155 4.22 -14.00 12.50
N ALA A 156 3.94 -15.13 11.85
CA ALA A 156 2.63 -15.36 11.26
C ALA A 156 1.57 -15.19 12.34
N ILE A 157 0.91 -14.05 12.34
CA ILE A 157 -0.23 -13.82 13.22
C ILE A 157 -1.24 -14.90 12.83
N ASN A 158 -1.58 -15.77 13.79
CA ASN A 158 -2.72 -16.64 13.64
C ASN A 158 -3.88 -15.78 13.14
N LYS A 159 -4.33 -16.02 11.92
CA LYS A 159 -5.34 -15.24 11.17
C LYS A 159 -6.70 -15.15 11.89
N GLY A 160 -6.75 -15.39 13.20
CA GLY A 160 -7.95 -15.42 14.05
C GLY A 160 -8.22 -14.20 14.92
N GLN A 161 -7.35 -13.20 14.98
CA GLN A 161 -7.51 -12.10 15.96
C GLN A 161 -7.53 -10.67 15.42
N TYR A 162 -7.24 -10.45 14.16
CA TYR A 162 -7.62 -9.19 13.51
C TYR A 162 -8.83 -9.47 12.62
N VAL A 163 -10.00 -9.19 13.15
CA VAL A 163 -11.15 -8.90 12.32
C VAL A 163 -10.80 -7.55 11.64
N VAL A 164 -9.92 -7.60 10.63
CA VAL A 164 -10.07 -6.65 9.55
C VAL A 164 -11.51 -6.88 9.13
N ALA A 165 -12.36 -5.88 9.35
CA ALA A 165 -13.68 -5.89 8.73
C ALA A 165 -13.39 -5.99 7.23
N ARG A 166 -13.29 -7.22 6.73
CA ARG A 166 -13.20 -7.49 5.29
C ARG A 166 -14.44 -6.81 4.75
N SER A 167 -14.21 -5.78 3.95
CA SER A 167 -15.28 -5.30 3.11
C SER A 167 -15.91 -6.55 2.52
N PRO A 168 -17.23 -6.77 2.66
CA PRO A 168 -17.88 -7.95 2.09
C PRO A 168 -17.71 -8.04 0.56
N PHE A 169 -16.98 -7.12 -0.02
CA PHE A 169 -16.61 -7.00 -1.43
C PHE A 169 -15.13 -7.25 -1.73
N ALA A 170 -14.28 -7.62 -0.75
CA ALA A 170 -12.93 -8.09 -1.04
C ALA A 170 -13.01 -9.53 -1.52
N LEU A 171 -13.13 -9.71 -2.83
CA LEU A 171 -12.92 -10.99 -3.48
C LEU A 171 -11.45 -11.38 -3.30
N GLU A 172 -11.21 -12.57 -2.75
CA GLU A 172 -9.87 -13.16 -2.69
C GLU A 172 -9.28 -13.21 -4.11
N ASN A 173 -8.02 -12.74 -4.28
CA ASN A 173 -7.29 -12.71 -5.54
C ASN A 173 -7.82 -11.71 -6.59
N GLN A 174 -7.89 -10.41 -6.26
CA GLN A 174 -8.10 -9.42 -7.32
C GLN A 174 -6.83 -9.30 -8.16
N LYS A 175 -6.83 -9.98 -9.29
CA LYS A 175 -5.79 -9.96 -10.32
C LYS A 175 -6.00 -8.83 -11.34
N ILE A 176 -6.80 -7.84 -11.00
CA ILE A 176 -7.15 -6.69 -11.84
C ILE A 176 -7.00 -5.43 -11.00
N ALA A 177 -6.29 -4.43 -11.54
CA ALA A 177 -6.16 -3.11 -10.93
C ALA A 177 -6.87 -2.05 -11.76
N MET A 178 -7.50 -1.07 -11.11
CA MET A 178 -8.18 0.07 -11.75
C MET A 178 -7.47 1.37 -11.42
N PHE A 179 -7.24 2.22 -12.41
CA PHE A 179 -6.67 3.57 -12.22
C PHE A 179 -7.02 4.52 -13.37
N PRO A 180 -7.05 5.85 -13.13
CA PRO A 180 -6.97 6.49 -11.83
C PRO A 180 -8.27 6.32 -11.03
N ASN A 181 -8.18 6.42 -9.72
CA ASN A 181 -9.31 6.59 -8.83
C ASN A 181 -8.95 7.66 -7.78
N PRO A 182 -9.54 8.84 -7.79
CA PRO A 182 -10.72 9.27 -8.57
C PRO A 182 -10.52 9.30 -10.08
N VAL A 183 -11.62 9.05 -10.80
CA VAL A 183 -11.69 9.15 -12.25
C VAL A 183 -11.87 10.60 -12.64
N THR A 184 -10.92 11.15 -13.39
CA THR A 184 -10.99 12.45 -14.05
C THR A 184 -11.20 12.26 -15.55
N GLU A 185 -11.77 13.26 -16.23
CA GLU A 185 -12.01 13.21 -17.68
C GLU A 185 -12.83 12.00 -18.16
N HIS A 186 -13.66 11.41 -17.29
CA HIS A 186 -14.49 10.24 -17.60
C HIS A 186 -13.72 9.02 -18.14
N ARG A 187 -12.44 8.88 -17.82
CA ARG A 187 -11.60 7.79 -18.32
C ARG A 187 -10.87 7.09 -17.18
N PHE A 188 -10.81 5.77 -17.26
CA PHE A 188 -9.95 4.94 -16.40
C PHE A 188 -9.45 3.73 -17.19
N GLN A 189 -8.49 3.03 -16.62
CA GLN A 189 -7.93 1.80 -17.18
C GLN A 189 -8.06 0.68 -16.17
N LEU A 190 -8.23 -0.53 -16.69
CA LEU A 190 -8.12 -1.78 -15.95
C LEU A 190 -6.86 -2.50 -16.42
N ASN A 191 -6.00 -2.88 -15.47
CA ASN A 191 -4.85 -3.73 -15.73
C ASN A 191 -5.18 -5.16 -15.30
N PHE A 192 -5.11 -6.10 -16.23
CA PHE A 192 -5.34 -7.52 -16.00
C PHE A 192 -4.01 -8.20 -15.67
N GLU A 193 -3.50 -8.05 -14.44
CA GLU A 193 -2.13 -8.45 -14.06
C GLU A 193 -1.93 -9.97 -14.09
N GLU A 194 -2.88 -10.75 -13.58
CA GLU A 194 -2.78 -12.21 -13.50
C GLU A 194 -4.12 -12.91 -13.78
N THR A 195 -5.00 -12.30 -14.54
CA THR A 195 -6.25 -12.96 -14.94
C THR A 195 -6.02 -13.98 -16.02
N GLY A 196 -6.83 -15.04 -16.02
CA GLY A 196 -6.86 -16.00 -17.13
C GLY A 196 -7.19 -15.31 -18.45
N THR A 197 -6.62 -15.82 -19.54
CA THR A 197 -6.97 -15.39 -20.89
C THR A 197 -8.44 -15.72 -21.21
N GLY A 198 -9.06 -14.93 -22.07
CA GLY A 198 -10.43 -15.15 -22.52
C GLY A 198 -11.31 -13.92 -22.46
N ILE A 199 -12.60 -14.14 -22.66
CA ILE A 199 -13.60 -13.08 -22.72
C ILE A 199 -13.95 -12.62 -21.31
N HIS A 200 -13.90 -11.30 -21.09
CA HIS A 200 -14.32 -10.66 -19.85
C HIS A 200 -15.32 -9.54 -20.15
N THR A 201 -16.24 -9.31 -19.23
CA THR A 201 -17.23 -8.24 -19.33
C THR A 201 -16.98 -7.21 -18.23
N ILE A 202 -16.72 -5.96 -18.63
CA ILE A 202 -16.52 -4.82 -17.72
C ILE A 202 -17.86 -4.10 -17.58
N GLN A 203 -18.34 -3.96 -16.36
CA GLN A 203 -19.58 -3.24 -16.03
C GLN A 203 -19.28 -2.10 -15.07
N VAL A 204 -19.91 -0.94 -15.29
CA VAL A 204 -19.96 0.14 -14.31
C VAL A 204 -21.39 0.28 -13.82
N LEU A 205 -21.58 0.30 -12.51
CA LEU A 205 -22.87 0.34 -11.86
C LEU A 205 -22.95 1.59 -10.95
N ASP A 206 -24.13 2.15 -10.84
CA ASP A 206 -24.44 3.13 -9.79
C ASP A 206 -24.71 2.43 -8.44
N LEU A 207 -24.95 3.20 -7.39
CA LEU A 207 -25.20 2.66 -6.05
C LEU A 207 -26.53 1.88 -5.92
N SER A 208 -27.43 2.04 -6.88
CA SER A 208 -28.68 1.26 -6.95
C SER A 208 -28.49 -0.12 -7.63
N GLY A 209 -27.31 -0.35 -8.20
CA GLY A 209 -26.99 -1.56 -8.98
C GLY A 209 -27.38 -1.46 -10.45
N LYS A 210 -27.78 -0.29 -10.94
CA LYS A 210 -28.09 -0.07 -12.34
C LYS A 210 -26.80 -0.02 -13.15
N ILE A 211 -26.75 -0.77 -14.25
CA ILE A 211 -25.61 -0.78 -15.17
C ILE A 211 -25.62 0.51 -16.00
N MET A 212 -24.57 1.32 -15.82
CA MET A 212 -24.35 2.59 -16.51
C MET A 212 -23.44 2.41 -17.74
N PHE A 213 -22.58 1.40 -17.72
CA PHE A 213 -21.64 1.07 -18.80
C PHE A 213 -21.41 -0.44 -18.84
N ASN A 214 -21.25 -0.98 -20.05
CA ASN A 214 -20.94 -2.39 -20.28
C ASN A 214 -20.04 -2.52 -21.52
N LYS A 215 -18.94 -3.26 -21.38
CA LYS A 215 -17.97 -3.53 -22.46
C LYS A 215 -17.44 -4.95 -22.34
N THR A 216 -17.46 -5.69 -23.44
CA THR A 216 -16.80 -6.99 -23.52
C THR A 216 -15.39 -6.81 -24.10
N VAL A 217 -14.41 -7.46 -23.48
CA VAL A 217 -12.99 -7.42 -23.86
C VAL A 217 -12.43 -8.82 -23.93
N ASN A 218 -11.46 -9.03 -24.82
CA ASN A 218 -10.74 -10.30 -24.89
C ASN A 218 -9.35 -10.09 -24.28
N VAL A 219 -9.09 -10.71 -23.12
CA VAL A 219 -7.80 -10.68 -22.44
C VAL A 219 -6.91 -11.76 -23.04
N SER A 220 -5.82 -11.34 -23.69
CA SER A 220 -4.88 -12.22 -24.39
C SER A 220 -3.76 -12.74 -23.50
N GLY A 221 -3.50 -12.05 -22.36
CA GLY A 221 -2.43 -12.42 -21.44
C GLY A 221 -2.33 -11.49 -20.23
N PRO A 222 -1.50 -11.84 -19.27
CA PRO A 222 -1.26 -11.03 -18.08
C PRO A 222 -0.63 -9.67 -18.43
N GLY A 223 -1.00 -8.64 -17.67
CA GLY A 223 -0.52 -7.27 -17.87
C GLY A 223 -1.21 -6.50 -18.99
N GLN A 224 -2.30 -7.05 -19.58
CA GLN A 224 -3.08 -6.32 -20.58
C GLN A 224 -3.85 -5.18 -19.93
N TYR A 225 -3.83 -4.03 -20.60
CA TYR A 225 -4.55 -2.81 -20.19
C TYR A 225 -5.79 -2.62 -21.06
N GLU A 226 -6.93 -2.36 -20.42
CA GLU A 226 -8.17 -2.04 -21.08
C GLU A 226 -8.69 -0.68 -20.67
N GLY A 227 -8.78 0.25 -21.63
CA GLY A 227 -9.34 1.57 -21.44
C GLY A 227 -10.86 1.52 -21.36
N VAL A 228 -11.41 2.23 -20.37
CA VAL A 228 -12.85 2.46 -20.20
C VAL A 228 -13.12 3.95 -20.32
N GLU A 229 -13.93 4.32 -21.29
CA GLU A 229 -14.38 5.69 -21.49
C GLU A 229 -15.86 5.78 -21.12
N LEU A 230 -16.13 6.53 -20.04
CA LEU A 230 -17.47 6.71 -19.52
C LEU A 230 -18.21 7.77 -20.34
N LYS A 231 -19.51 7.59 -20.50
CA LYS A 231 -20.34 8.62 -21.15
C LYS A 231 -20.38 9.89 -20.33
N GLN A 232 -20.43 11.04 -20.99
CA GLN A 232 -20.57 12.37 -20.36
C GLN A 232 -21.84 12.50 -19.49
N THR A 233 -22.82 11.61 -19.66
CA THR A 233 -24.03 11.54 -18.83
C THR A 233 -23.80 10.92 -17.45
N ILE A 234 -22.63 10.33 -17.19
CA ILE A 234 -22.26 9.82 -15.88
C ILE A 234 -21.78 11.01 -15.04
N THR A 235 -22.56 11.37 -14.04
CA THR A 235 -22.32 12.55 -13.20
C THR A 235 -21.25 12.27 -12.14
N LYS A 236 -20.74 13.34 -11.52
CA LYS A 236 -19.85 13.22 -10.35
C LYS A 236 -20.53 12.40 -9.26
N GLY A 237 -19.78 11.45 -8.69
CA GLY A 237 -20.33 10.57 -7.67
C GLY A 237 -19.56 9.26 -7.49
N LEU A 238 -20.07 8.40 -6.62
CA LEU A 238 -19.53 7.08 -6.32
C LEU A 238 -20.17 6.01 -7.22
N TYR A 239 -19.33 5.18 -7.80
CA TYR A 239 -19.72 4.10 -8.70
C TYR A 239 -19.00 2.80 -8.33
N LEU A 240 -19.48 1.69 -8.89
CA LEU A 240 -18.83 0.38 -8.81
C LEU A 240 -18.38 -0.04 -10.21
N VAL A 241 -17.15 -0.52 -10.33
CA VAL A 241 -16.71 -1.30 -11.49
C VAL A 241 -16.73 -2.78 -11.13
N LYS A 242 -17.24 -3.60 -12.02
CA LYS A 242 -17.33 -5.05 -11.89
C LYS A 242 -16.79 -5.70 -13.17
N VAL A 243 -15.94 -6.71 -13.02
CA VAL A 243 -15.47 -7.52 -14.14
C VAL A 243 -15.95 -8.94 -13.96
N LEU A 244 -16.56 -9.49 -15.00
CA LEU A 244 -17.06 -10.85 -15.07
C LEU A 244 -16.18 -11.63 -16.05
N ASN A 245 -15.92 -12.91 -15.77
CA ASN A 245 -15.31 -13.82 -16.74
C ASN A 245 -16.35 -14.37 -17.71
N GLN A 246 -15.93 -15.25 -18.63
CA GLN A 246 -16.82 -15.88 -19.61
C GLN A 246 -17.93 -16.76 -18.98
N ASP A 247 -17.76 -17.22 -17.75
CA ASP A 247 -18.76 -17.98 -16.99
C ASP A 247 -19.70 -17.08 -16.19
N GLU A 248 -19.71 -15.76 -16.47
CA GLU A 248 -20.46 -14.73 -15.76
C GLU A 248 -20.14 -14.63 -14.25
N LYS A 249 -19.03 -15.22 -13.81
CA LYS A 249 -18.55 -15.09 -12.45
C LYS A 249 -17.79 -13.77 -12.27
N THR A 250 -18.08 -13.08 -11.20
CA THR A 250 -17.36 -11.85 -10.84
C THR A 250 -15.93 -12.19 -10.44
N VAL A 251 -14.96 -11.65 -11.17
CA VAL A 251 -13.51 -11.80 -10.92
C VAL A 251 -12.88 -10.53 -10.36
N TYR A 252 -13.59 -9.41 -10.42
CA TYR A 252 -13.14 -8.14 -9.85
C TYR A 252 -14.31 -7.23 -9.50
N THR A 253 -14.19 -6.50 -8.40
CA THR A 253 -15.11 -5.41 -8.04
C THR A 253 -14.35 -4.34 -7.28
N SER A 254 -14.52 -3.09 -7.67
CA SER A 254 -13.95 -1.94 -6.97
C SER A 254 -14.91 -0.76 -6.97
N LYS A 255 -14.81 0.09 -5.92
CA LYS A 255 -15.49 1.38 -5.87
C LYS A 255 -14.59 2.46 -6.45
N PHE A 256 -15.17 3.40 -7.17
CA PHE A 256 -14.43 4.55 -7.68
C PHE A 256 -15.29 5.81 -7.68
N ILE A 257 -14.62 6.96 -7.68
CA ILE A 257 -15.25 8.28 -7.67
C ILE A 257 -15.04 8.93 -9.02
N VAL A 258 -16.11 9.47 -9.62
CA VAL A 258 -16.04 10.37 -10.78
C VAL A 258 -16.03 11.82 -10.28
N GLN A 259 -15.06 12.63 -10.74
CA GLN A 259 -14.87 14.04 -10.38
C GLN A 259 -15.18 14.99 -11.55
#